data_45b17b7d832c01cf0ddea41da1f61493
#
_entry.id   45b17b7d832c01cf0ddea41da1f61493
#
_cell.length_a   1.000
_cell.length_b   1.000
_cell.length_c   1.000
_cell.angle_alpha   90.00
_cell.angle_beta   90.00
_cell.angle_gamma   90.00
#
_symmetry.space_group_name_H-M   'P 1'
#
loop_
_entity.id
_entity.type
_entity.pdbx_description
1 polymer ?
#
loop_
_entity_poly.entity_id
_entity_poly.type
_entity_poly.pdbx_seq_one_letter_code
_entity_poly.pdbx_strand_id
1 'polypeptide(L)'
;AIFTGAMSIDDWAGSPPLAAWNFSCDMHSFTIPADGPLGTPGTLVGAPARAMTGSNWDASEMNWQRAPEQYGAIHFHDDDIADAGWKTDFDATIPEDLPSGIYAIKLTQGDNWDMLPVFVCPPTGTQTADVCVVVPTFTYVIYANQGRVDVTPRWYERVKGWGSYPHNPADYPDYGLSTYNFHSDGSGICHTTWHRPILNLRPGYHAFADDTCGSGLRHFPADTHLYAWLEAKDIAFDVVTDWELHHEGAALLAPYKTVLTASHPEYHTTERDKGRFQTLAD
;
A
#
# COMPACT_ATOMS: atom_id res chain seq x y z
N ALA A 1 12.68 -9.32 27.71
CA ALA A 1 14.05 -9.71 28.09
C ALA A 1 14.09 -11.19 28.49
N ILE A 2 15.24 -11.84 28.34
CA ILE A 2 15.49 -13.22 28.76
C ILE A 2 16.55 -13.20 29.88
N PHE A 3 16.29 -13.91 30.97
CA PHE A 3 17.19 -14.03 32.12
C PHE A 3 17.53 -15.49 32.39
N THR A 4 18.58 -15.74 33.15
CA THR A 4 18.92 -17.08 33.66
C THR A 4 18.12 -17.41 34.90
N GLY A 5 17.41 -18.56 34.89
CA GLY A 5 16.65 -19.05 36.04
C GLY A 5 15.29 -18.39 36.20
N ALA A 6 14.52 -18.85 37.17
CA ALA A 6 13.23 -18.25 37.54
C ALA A 6 13.47 -16.99 38.37
N MET A 7 12.87 -15.89 37.96
CA MET A 7 12.96 -14.59 38.64
C MET A 7 11.57 -14.05 38.90
N SER A 8 11.39 -13.40 40.04
CA SER A 8 10.21 -12.60 40.29
C SER A 8 10.26 -11.29 39.50
N ILE A 9 9.13 -10.64 39.30
CA ILE A 9 9.08 -9.37 38.60
C ILE A 9 9.88 -8.27 39.31
N ASP A 10 10.00 -8.38 40.63
CA ASP A 10 10.74 -7.44 41.48
C ASP A 10 12.26 -7.59 41.34
N ASP A 11 12.73 -8.76 40.90
CA ASP A 11 14.16 -9.06 40.72
C ASP A 11 14.73 -8.53 39.41
N TRP A 12 13.90 -8.07 38.47
CA TRP A 12 14.35 -7.61 37.17
C TRP A 12 15.22 -6.37 37.23
N ALA A 13 14.95 -5.46 38.15
CA ALA A 13 15.60 -4.15 38.23
C ALA A 13 17.12 -4.20 38.53
N GLY A 14 17.61 -5.31 39.04
CA GLY A 14 19.02 -5.47 39.49
C GLY A 14 19.87 -6.45 38.67
N SER A 15 19.27 -7.20 37.73
CA SER A 15 19.97 -8.26 37.03
C SER A 15 20.08 -7.96 35.52
N PRO A 16 21.30 -8.01 34.93
CA PRO A 16 21.44 -7.82 33.50
C PRO A 16 20.78 -8.98 32.76
N PRO A 17 19.97 -8.70 31.72
CA PRO A 17 19.36 -9.76 30.93
C PRO A 17 20.39 -10.48 30.05
N LEU A 18 20.16 -11.74 29.73
CA LEU A 18 20.89 -12.46 28.69
C LEU A 18 20.59 -11.89 27.31
N ALA A 19 19.37 -11.50 27.06
CA ALA A 19 18.92 -10.79 25.88
C ALA A 19 17.73 -9.90 26.21
N ALA A 20 17.70 -8.72 25.64
CA ALA A 20 16.58 -7.77 25.71
C ALA A 20 16.35 -7.13 24.34
N TRP A 21 15.08 -6.89 24.02
CA TRP A 21 14.69 -6.18 22.80
C TRP A 21 13.97 -4.90 23.21
N ASN A 22 14.47 -3.76 22.74
CA ASN A 22 13.85 -2.47 22.97
C ASN A 22 12.94 -2.13 21.78
N PHE A 23 11.65 -2.23 21.95
CA PHE A 23 10.66 -1.96 20.90
C PHE A 23 10.47 -0.46 20.63
N SER A 24 11.03 0.42 21.46
CA SER A 24 11.06 1.87 21.22
C SER A 24 12.16 2.31 20.23
N CYS A 25 13.03 1.39 19.80
CA CYS A 25 14.10 1.66 18.84
C CYS A 25 13.69 1.23 17.44
N ASP A 26 14.18 1.95 16.43
CA ASP A 26 14.00 1.61 14.99
C ASP A 26 12.55 1.25 14.62
N MET A 27 11.60 2.06 15.07
CA MET A 27 10.16 1.78 14.88
C MET A 27 9.71 1.71 13.42
N HIS A 28 10.54 2.21 12.49
CA HIS A 28 10.33 2.11 11.05
C HIS A 28 10.88 0.80 10.44
N SER A 29 11.53 -0.05 11.25
CA SER A 29 12.15 -1.30 10.81
C SER A 29 11.38 -2.52 11.30
N PHE A 30 11.41 -3.60 10.54
CA PHE A 30 10.97 -4.93 10.97
C PHE A 30 12.05 -5.71 11.72
N THR A 31 13.23 -5.11 11.92
CA THR A 31 14.31 -5.69 12.74
C THR A 31 14.39 -4.95 14.06
N ILE A 32 14.34 -5.69 15.15
CA ILE A 32 14.47 -5.17 16.52
C ILE A 32 15.89 -5.46 16.99
N PRO A 33 16.71 -4.45 17.29
CA PRO A 33 18.03 -4.68 17.87
C PRO A 33 17.90 -5.36 19.24
N ALA A 34 18.87 -6.20 19.58
CA ALA A 34 18.92 -6.88 20.85
C ALA A 34 20.13 -6.45 21.65
N ASP A 35 19.94 -6.25 22.95
CA ASP A 35 20.97 -6.03 23.94
C ASP A 35 21.25 -7.32 24.73
N GLY A 36 22.44 -7.42 25.33
CA GLY A 36 22.88 -8.53 26.16
C GLY A 36 23.76 -9.54 25.44
N PRO A 37 24.39 -10.48 26.18
CA PRO A 37 25.40 -11.40 25.66
C PRO A 37 24.88 -12.42 24.62
N LEU A 38 23.57 -12.66 24.56
CA LEU A 38 22.92 -13.50 23.56
C LEU A 38 22.25 -12.67 22.44
N GLY A 39 22.62 -11.40 22.31
CA GLY A 39 21.99 -10.37 21.50
C GLY A 39 21.79 -10.73 20.01
N THR A 40 20.83 -11.58 19.71
CA THR A 40 20.38 -11.84 18.35
C THR A 40 19.21 -10.91 18.03
N PRO A 41 19.29 -10.09 16.97
CA PRO A 41 18.17 -9.25 16.56
C PRO A 41 16.91 -10.05 16.31
N GLY A 42 15.77 -9.49 16.72
CA GLY A 42 14.45 -10.05 16.41
C GLY A 42 13.98 -9.59 15.03
N THR A 43 13.29 -10.45 14.30
CA THR A 43 12.58 -10.07 13.07
C THR A 43 11.08 -10.11 13.34
N LEU A 44 10.38 -9.03 13.01
CA LEU A 44 8.93 -8.97 13.06
C LEU A 44 8.35 -9.63 11.80
N VAL A 45 7.39 -10.50 11.98
CA VAL A 45 6.70 -11.21 10.90
C VAL A 45 5.24 -10.79 10.88
N GLY A 46 4.64 -10.67 9.68
CA GLY A 46 3.23 -10.33 9.52
C GLY A 46 2.95 -8.83 9.58
N ALA A 47 3.99 -7.98 9.42
CA ALA A 47 3.83 -6.52 9.41
C ALA A 47 3.03 -5.94 10.60
N PRO A 48 3.36 -6.28 11.86
CA PRO A 48 2.62 -5.81 13.03
C PRO A 48 2.72 -4.28 13.17
N ALA A 49 1.69 -3.68 13.77
CA ALA A 49 1.69 -2.25 14.03
C ALA A 49 2.76 -1.88 15.06
N ARG A 50 3.65 -0.93 14.68
CA ARG A 50 4.70 -0.35 15.52
C ARG A 50 4.25 0.99 16.10
N ALA A 51 5.05 1.54 17.00
CA ALA A 51 4.79 2.82 17.64
C ALA A 51 3.42 2.89 18.34
N MET A 52 3.00 1.80 18.91
CA MET A 52 1.81 1.73 19.77
C MET A 52 2.14 2.25 21.16
N THR A 53 1.17 2.88 21.81
CA THR A 53 1.32 3.41 23.17
C THR A 53 1.69 2.29 24.16
N GLY A 54 2.80 2.48 24.86
CA GLY A 54 3.28 1.56 25.89
C GLY A 54 2.63 1.77 27.25
N SER A 55 2.99 0.93 28.21
CA SER A 55 2.49 1.00 29.58
C SER A 55 2.91 2.29 30.32
N ASN A 56 3.92 2.98 29.83
CA ASN A 56 4.46 4.24 30.36
C ASN A 56 3.96 5.48 29.60
N TRP A 57 3.01 5.32 28.66
CA TRP A 57 2.40 6.45 27.98
C TRP A 57 1.51 7.25 28.94
N ASP A 58 1.77 8.56 29.03
CA ASP A 58 1.11 9.49 29.94
C ASP A 58 0.31 10.59 29.23
N ALA A 59 0.17 10.48 27.91
CA ALA A 59 -0.48 11.45 27.04
C ALA A 59 0.19 12.85 26.98
N SER A 60 1.44 12.97 27.42
CA SER A 60 2.18 14.23 27.37
C SER A 60 2.66 14.59 25.95
N GLU A 61 2.90 13.57 25.10
CA GLU A 61 3.35 13.75 23.71
C GLU A 61 2.59 12.77 22.79
N MET A 62 1.95 13.31 21.76
CA MET A 62 1.18 12.53 20.79
C MET A 62 2.00 12.08 19.58
N ASN A 63 3.26 12.53 19.48
CA ASN A 63 4.15 12.14 18.41
C ASN A 63 5.21 11.17 18.92
N TRP A 64 5.12 9.92 18.48
CA TRP A 64 6.07 8.87 18.87
C TRP A 64 7.53 9.20 18.54
N GLN A 65 7.80 10.00 17.51
CA GLN A 65 9.16 10.43 17.16
C GLN A 65 9.79 11.36 18.21
N ARG A 66 8.98 12.03 19.04
CA ARG A 66 9.44 12.94 20.09
C ARG A 66 9.55 12.27 21.46
N ALA A 67 8.81 11.22 21.68
CA ALA A 67 8.84 10.45 22.92
C ALA A 67 8.80 8.93 22.64
N PRO A 68 9.75 8.37 21.88
CA PRO A 68 9.71 6.99 21.43
C PRO A 68 9.58 5.98 22.59
N GLU A 69 10.11 6.31 23.76
CA GLU A 69 10.02 5.46 24.95
C GLU A 69 8.58 5.22 25.42
N GLN A 70 7.66 6.13 25.11
CA GLN A 70 6.22 6.00 25.44
C GLN A 70 5.46 5.12 24.44
N TYR A 71 6.07 4.81 23.28
CA TYR A 71 5.44 4.11 22.16
C TYR A 71 6.10 2.76 21.84
N GLY A 72 6.70 2.14 22.84
CA GLY A 72 7.41 0.88 22.70
C GLY A 72 6.54 -0.37 22.67
N ALA A 73 5.23 -0.27 22.45
CA ALA A 73 4.39 -1.45 22.24
C ALA A 73 4.29 -1.84 20.77
N ILE A 74 4.01 -3.12 20.52
CA ILE A 74 3.78 -3.69 19.20
C ILE A 74 2.43 -4.40 19.24
N HIS A 75 1.58 -4.15 18.25
CA HIS A 75 0.32 -4.83 18.10
C HIS A 75 0.43 -5.86 16.96
N PHE A 76 0.40 -7.13 17.32
CA PHE A 76 0.42 -8.25 16.38
C PHE A 76 -1.01 -8.65 16.05
N HIS A 77 -1.23 -8.97 14.77
CA HIS A 77 -2.48 -9.51 14.25
C HIS A 77 -2.20 -10.82 13.53
N ASP A 78 -3.21 -11.66 13.39
CA ASP A 78 -3.14 -12.94 12.68
C ASP A 78 -3.59 -12.84 11.21
N ASP A 79 -4.15 -11.69 10.81
CA ASP A 79 -4.69 -11.37 9.49
C ASP A 79 -3.87 -10.32 8.70
N ASP A 80 -2.69 -9.92 9.19
CA ASP A 80 -1.75 -9.08 8.46
C ASP A 80 -1.04 -9.85 7.33
N ILE A 81 -1.00 -9.27 6.13
CA ILE A 81 -0.26 -9.80 4.99
C ILE A 81 0.83 -8.82 4.58
N ALA A 82 2.10 -9.20 4.80
CA ALA A 82 3.25 -8.47 4.30
C ALA A 82 3.67 -8.92 2.89
N ASP A 83 3.56 -10.23 2.63
CA ASP A 83 3.88 -10.86 1.35
C ASP A 83 3.10 -12.18 1.26
N ALA A 84 2.36 -12.37 0.19
CA ALA A 84 1.64 -13.61 -0.07
C ALA A 84 2.57 -14.78 -0.46
N GLY A 85 3.86 -14.54 -0.59
CA GLY A 85 4.88 -15.57 -0.83
C GLY A 85 4.78 -16.25 -2.18
N TRP A 86 4.29 -15.54 -3.21
CA TRP A 86 4.14 -16.10 -4.55
C TRP A 86 5.47 -16.47 -5.19
N LYS A 87 5.45 -17.55 -5.94
CA LYS A 87 6.50 -17.85 -6.91
C LYS A 87 6.15 -17.19 -8.23
N THR A 88 7.17 -16.83 -8.99
CA THR A 88 6.99 -16.31 -10.34
C THR A 88 6.38 -17.41 -11.23
N ASP A 89 5.23 -17.11 -11.83
CA ASP A 89 4.55 -18.01 -12.77
C ASP A 89 5.05 -17.80 -14.20
N PHE A 90 5.34 -16.56 -14.57
CA PHE A 90 5.90 -16.20 -15.87
C PHE A 90 6.63 -14.86 -15.79
N ASP A 91 7.56 -14.67 -16.71
CA ASP A 91 8.27 -13.41 -16.93
C ASP A 91 7.85 -12.83 -18.28
N ALA A 92 7.61 -11.52 -18.33
CA ALA A 92 7.32 -10.80 -19.55
C ALA A 92 8.30 -9.63 -19.72
N THR A 93 8.93 -9.56 -20.89
CA THR A 93 9.79 -8.44 -21.23
C THR A 93 8.97 -7.36 -21.93
N ILE A 94 9.02 -6.15 -21.44
CA ILE A 94 8.39 -4.99 -22.10
C ILE A 94 9.21 -4.70 -23.38
N PRO A 95 8.57 -4.65 -24.58
CA PRO A 95 9.25 -4.28 -25.80
C PRO A 95 9.87 -2.88 -25.71
N GLU A 96 11.09 -2.71 -26.24
CA GLU A 96 11.81 -1.42 -26.19
C GLU A 96 11.10 -0.30 -26.96
N ASP A 97 10.32 -0.67 -27.98
CA ASP A 97 9.54 0.24 -28.81
C ASP A 97 8.10 0.45 -28.32
N LEU A 98 7.72 -0.13 -27.17
CA LEU A 98 6.40 0.09 -26.63
C LEU A 98 6.31 1.52 -26.07
N PRO A 99 5.39 2.37 -26.59
CA PRO A 99 5.23 3.73 -26.10
C PRO A 99 4.88 3.78 -24.60
N SER A 100 5.20 4.90 -23.95
CA SER A 100 4.69 5.16 -22.61
C SER A 100 3.16 5.12 -22.61
N GLY A 101 2.58 4.51 -21.57
CA GLY A 101 1.14 4.36 -21.50
C GLY A 101 0.70 3.33 -20.45
N ILE A 102 -0.61 3.06 -20.46
CA ILE A 102 -1.23 2.09 -19.56
C ILE A 102 -1.68 0.89 -20.37
N TYR A 103 -1.14 -0.25 -20.03
CA TYR A 103 -1.36 -1.52 -20.71
C TYR A 103 -1.95 -2.54 -19.73
N ALA A 104 -2.32 -3.69 -20.24
CA ALA A 104 -2.72 -4.82 -19.40
C ALA A 104 -2.19 -6.13 -19.98
N ILE A 105 -1.70 -6.99 -19.12
CA ILE A 105 -1.46 -8.41 -19.45
C ILE A 105 -2.80 -9.12 -19.30
N LYS A 106 -3.34 -9.58 -20.42
CA LYS A 106 -4.60 -10.35 -20.42
C LYS A 106 -4.32 -11.83 -20.23
N LEU A 107 -4.82 -12.37 -19.13
CA LEU A 107 -4.81 -13.81 -18.85
C LEU A 107 -6.11 -14.42 -19.31
N THR A 108 -6.05 -15.58 -20.00
CA THR A 108 -7.25 -16.26 -20.50
C THR A 108 -7.20 -17.75 -20.19
N GLN A 109 -8.34 -18.30 -19.75
CA GLN A 109 -8.53 -19.72 -19.55
C GLN A 109 -9.95 -20.13 -20.02
N GLY A 110 -10.05 -20.72 -21.19
CA GLY A 110 -11.34 -20.95 -21.84
C GLY A 110 -12.06 -19.62 -22.08
N ASP A 111 -13.28 -19.50 -21.57
CA ASP A 111 -14.08 -18.26 -21.67
C ASP A 111 -13.80 -17.25 -20.55
N ASN A 112 -13.03 -17.63 -19.53
CA ASN A 112 -12.65 -16.76 -18.45
C ASN A 112 -11.43 -15.93 -18.82
N TRP A 113 -11.39 -14.71 -18.33
CA TRP A 113 -10.25 -13.83 -18.49
C TRP A 113 -10.08 -12.89 -17.30
N ASP A 114 -8.87 -12.41 -17.13
CA ASP A 114 -8.52 -11.37 -16.19
C ASP A 114 -7.47 -10.43 -16.81
N MET A 115 -7.28 -9.26 -16.23
CA MET A 115 -6.32 -8.27 -16.70
C MET A 115 -5.46 -7.76 -15.55
N LEU A 116 -4.16 -7.81 -15.74
CA LEU A 116 -3.17 -7.23 -14.83
C LEU A 116 -2.67 -5.93 -15.45
N PRO A 117 -2.96 -4.75 -14.87
CA PRO A 117 -2.50 -3.48 -15.42
C PRO A 117 -0.98 -3.35 -15.31
N VAL A 118 -0.40 -2.74 -16.33
CA VAL A 118 1.04 -2.43 -16.43
C VAL A 118 1.20 -0.98 -16.85
N PHE A 119 1.98 -0.23 -16.08
CA PHE A 119 2.29 1.17 -16.36
C PHE A 119 3.67 1.22 -17.01
N VAL A 120 3.73 1.64 -18.27
CA VAL A 120 4.98 1.78 -19.03
C VAL A 120 5.40 3.23 -18.99
N CYS A 121 6.44 3.51 -18.22
CA CYS A 121 7.03 4.84 -18.12
C CYS A 121 8.08 5.04 -19.23
N PRO A 122 8.34 6.29 -19.64
CA PRO A 122 9.49 6.58 -20.49
C PRO A 122 10.79 6.20 -19.78
N PRO A 123 11.87 5.87 -20.50
CA PRO A 123 13.18 5.71 -19.88
C PRO A 123 13.59 6.94 -19.08
N THR A 124 14.22 6.74 -17.93
CA THR A 124 14.66 7.83 -17.03
C THR A 124 15.37 8.95 -17.80
N GLY A 125 14.95 10.19 -17.55
CA GLY A 125 15.50 11.39 -18.19
C GLY A 125 15.02 11.62 -19.64
N THR A 126 14.03 10.87 -20.11
CA THR A 126 13.42 11.07 -21.43
C THR A 126 11.95 11.45 -21.29
N GLN A 127 11.39 12.03 -22.37
CA GLN A 127 9.97 12.26 -22.56
C GLN A 127 9.60 11.99 -24.01
N THR A 128 8.37 11.55 -24.26
CA THR A 128 7.85 11.34 -25.60
C THR A 128 6.65 12.24 -25.92
N ALA A 129 6.11 12.90 -24.92
CA ALA A 129 4.97 13.82 -25.02
C ALA A 129 5.16 15.08 -24.20
N ASP A 130 4.36 16.12 -24.47
CA ASP A 130 4.33 17.36 -23.69
C ASP A 130 3.49 17.22 -22.39
N VAL A 131 2.61 16.23 -22.34
CA VAL A 131 1.72 15.94 -21.22
C VAL A 131 2.21 14.71 -20.47
N CYS A 132 2.26 14.79 -19.17
CA CYS A 132 2.54 13.67 -18.28
C CYS A 132 1.32 13.38 -17.41
N VAL A 133 0.97 12.12 -17.26
CA VAL A 133 -0.02 11.68 -16.27
C VAL A 133 0.69 10.93 -15.16
N VAL A 134 0.58 11.46 -13.93
CA VAL A 134 1.08 10.80 -12.73
C VAL A 134 0.01 9.85 -12.20
N VAL A 135 0.32 8.58 -12.24
CA VAL A 135 -0.57 7.51 -11.75
C VAL A 135 -0.37 7.32 -10.25
N PRO A 136 -1.41 7.49 -9.41
CA PRO A 136 -1.28 7.45 -7.96
C PRO A 136 -1.26 6.00 -7.43
N THR A 137 -0.18 5.27 -7.72
CA THR A 137 -0.07 3.85 -7.34
C THR A 137 -0.03 3.64 -5.83
N PHE A 138 0.48 4.61 -5.05
CA PHE A 138 0.41 4.54 -3.59
C PHE A 138 -1.03 4.61 -3.09
N THR A 139 -1.86 5.45 -3.68
CA THR A 139 -3.29 5.48 -3.37
C THR A 139 -3.96 4.15 -3.71
N TYR A 140 -3.62 3.56 -4.86
CA TYR A 140 -4.19 2.28 -5.26
C TYR A 140 -3.88 1.15 -4.27
N VAL A 141 -2.64 1.07 -3.76
CA VAL A 141 -2.26 0.03 -2.80
C VAL A 141 -2.87 0.27 -1.41
N ILE A 142 -3.00 1.52 -0.98
CA ILE A 142 -3.63 1.86 0.30
C ILE A 142 -5.11 1.47 0.30
N TYR A 143 -5.82 1.74 -0.79
CA TYR A 143 -7.22 1.34 -0.96
C TYR A 143 -7.40 -0.08 -1.49
N ALA A 144 -6.32 -0.80 -1.73
CA ALA A 144 -6.38 -2.15 -2.29
C ALA A 144 -7.30 -3.05 -1.45
N ASN A 145 -8.22 -3.74 -2.12
CA ASN A 145 -9.18 -4.67 -1.52
C ASN A 145 -10.11 -4.03 -0.48
N GLN A 146 -10.40 -2.73 -0.59
CA GLN A 146 -11.35 -2.10 0.32
C GLN A 146 -12.70 -2.81 0.28
N GLY A 147 -13.02 -3.50 1.35
CA GLY A 147 -14.31 -4.15 1.55
C GLY A 147 -15.33 -3.23 2.21
N ARG A 148 -16.60 -3.47 1.93
CA ARG A 148 -17.71 -2.81 2.62
C ARG A 148 -18.18 -3.68 3.77
N VAL A 149 -18.41 -3.07 4.93
CA VAL A 149 -18.92 -3.76 6.14
C VAL A 149 -20.42 -3.55 6.34
N ASP A 150 -20.97 -2.50 5.76
CA ASP A 150 -22.37 -2.06 5.90
C ASP A 150 -23.18 -2.29 4.61
N VAL A 151 -22.98 -3.44 3.99
CA VAL A 151 -23.62 -3.78 2.71
C VAL A 151 -25.07 -4.22 2.89
N THR A 152 -25.92 -3.76 1.98
CA THR A 152 -27.30 -4.19 1.88
C THR A 152 -27.48 -5.26 0.79
N PRO A 153 -28.57 -6.08 0.83
CA PRO A 153 -28.87 -6.98 -0.28
C PRO A 153 -28.94 -6.25 -1.64
N ARG A 154 -29.46 -5.03 -1.67
CA ARG A 154 -29.54 -4.20 -2.88
C ARG A 154 -28.15 -3.85 -3.41
N TRP A 155 -27.18 -3.57 -2.54
CA TRP A 155 -25.80 -3.32 -2.93
C TRP A 155 -25.21 -4.55 -3.63
N TYR A 156 -25.35 -5.75 -3.04
CA TYR A 156 -24.87 -7.00 -3.63
C TYR A 156 -25.48 -7.28 -5.00
N GLU A 157 -26.81 -7.12 -5.14
CA GLU A 157 -27.50 -7.31 -6.43
C GLU A 157 -26.96 -6.33 -7.49
N ARG A 158 -26.65 -5.12 -7.11
CA ARG A 158 -26.08 -4.12 -8.01
C ARG A 158 -24.67 -4.49 -8.48
N VAL A 159 -23.79 -4.82 -7.56
CA VAL A 159 -22.40 -5.24 -7.86
C VAL A 159 -22.40 -6.51 -8.72
N LYS A 160 -23.24 -7.47 -8.39
CA LYS A 160 -23.44 -8.68 -9.18
C LYS A 160 -23.96 -8.38 -10.58
N GLY A 161 -24.90 -7.44 -10.71
CA GLY A 161 -25.43 -6.98 -11.98
C GLY A 161 -24.39 -6.34 -12.89
N TRP A 162 -23.31 -5.77 -12.32
CA TRP A 162 -22.16 -5.27 -13.06
C TRP A 162 -21.15 -6.35 -13.46
N GLY A 163 -21.32 -7.58 -12.98
CA GLY A 163 -20.40 -8.68 -13.27
C GLY A 163 -19.07 -8.64 -12.49
N SER A 164 -18.98 -7.82 -11.45
CA SER A 164 -17.77 -7.77 -10.61
C SER A 164 -17.63 -9.04 -9.77
N TYR A 165 -16.42 -9.56 -9.68
CA TYR A 165 -16.08 -10.68 -8.81
C TYR A 165 -14.65 -10.51 -8.26
N PRO A 166 -14.43 -10.71 -6.95
CA PRO A 166 -15.46 -10.95 -5.93
C PRO A 166 -16.40 -9.75 -5.78
N HIS A 167 -17.61 -9.99 -5.31
CA HIS A 167 -18.60 -8.91 -5.17
C HIS A 167 -18.22 -7.93 -4.07
N ASN A 168 -17.63 -8.43 -2.99
CA ASN A 168 -17.10 -7.62 -1.89
C ASN A 168 -15.76 -8.22 -1.41
N PRO A 169 -14.66 -7.48 -1.45
CA PRO A 169 -13.38 -7.96 -0.93
C PRO A 169 -13.43 -8.39 0.54
N ALA A 170 -14.30 -7.81 1.37
CA ALA A 170 -14.47 -8.21 2.77
C ALA A 170 -14.93 -9.66 2.95
N ASP A 171 -15.49 -10.29 1.91
CA ASP A 171 -15.84 -11.72 1.93
C ASP A 171 -14.61 -12.63 1.76
N TYR A 172 -13.45 -12.07 1.45
CA TYR A 172 -12.19 -12.78 1.15
C TYR A 172 -11.01 -12.18 1.93
N PRO A 173 -11.03 -12.22 3.26
CA PRO A 173 -9.99 -11.59 4.09
C PRO A 173 -8.59 -12.19 3.84
N ASP A 174 -8.51 -13.44 3.37
CA ASP A 174 -7.25 -14.11 3.02
C ASP A 174 -6.47 -13.39 1.90
N TYR A 175 -7.10 -12.51 1.13
CA TYR A 175 -6.42 -11.68 0.15
C TYR A 175 -5.81 -10.40 0.76
N GLY A 176 -6.00 -10.20 2.06
CA GLY A 176 -5.62 -9.00 2.78
C GLY A 176 -6.57 -7.83 2.49
N LEU A 177 -7.06 -7.23 3.55
CA LEU A 177 -7.96 -6.08 3.47
C LEU A 177 -7.20 -4.76 3.32
N SER A 178 -7.94 -3.73 3.00
CA SER A 178 -7.44 -2.36 2.88
C SER A 178 -7.11 -1.75 4.24
N THR A 179 -6.22 -0.75 4.26
CA THR A 179 -6.04 0.11 5.43
C THR A 179 -7.29 0.92 5.81
N TYR A 180 -8.35 0.83 5.02
CA TYR A 180 -9.69 1.37 5.32
C TYR A 180 -10.66 0.35 5.92
N ASN A 181 -10.16 -0.84 6.21
CA ASN A 181 -10.89 -1.88 6.93
C ASN A 181 -10.31 -2.07 8.34
N PHE A 182 -10.82 -3.05 9.04
CA PHE A 182 -10.42 -3.35 10.41
C PHE A 182 -9.98 -4.81 10.49
N HIS A 183 -9.04 -5.08 11.38
CA HIS A 183 -8.68 -6.42 11.80
C HIS A 183 -9.85 -7.13 12.50
N SER A 184 -9.73 -8.43 12.68
CA SER A 184 -10.74 -9.24 13.35
C SER A 184 -11.02 -8.80 14.80
N ASP A 185 -10.05 -8.15 15.45
CA ASP A 185 -10.17 -7.59 16.80
C ASP A 185 -10.77 -6.16 16.82
N GLY A 186 -11.07 -5.59 15.66
CA GLY A 186 -11.64 -4.25 15.52
C GLY A 186 -10.61 -3.11 15.47
N SER A 187 -9.31 -3.40 15.58
CA SER A 187 -8.27 -2.40 15.38
C SER A 187 -8.08 -2.06 13.90
N GLY A 188 -7.56 -0.86 13.62
CA GLY A 188 -7.36 -0.37 12.26
C GLY A 188 -6.16 -1.05 11.58
N ILE A 189 -6.33 -1.40 10.31
CA ILE A 189 -5.25 -1.93 9.46
C ILE A 189 -4.33 -0.78 9.06
N CYS A 190 -3.05 -0.86 9.41
CA CYS A 190 -2.07 0.18 9.15
C CYS A 190 -0.96 -0.21 8.15
N HIS A 191 -0.99 -1.44 7.67
CA HIS A 191 -0.08 -1.94 6.64
C HIS A 191 -0.80 -2.42 5.40
N THR A 192 -0.14 -2.24 4.26
CA THR A 192 -0.57 -2.80 2.97
C THR A 192 0.65 -3.16 2.14
N THR A 193 0.47 -3.96 1.11
CA THR A 193 1.56 -4.42 0.24
C THR A 193 1.08 -4.64 -1.19
N TRP A 194 1.99 -4.50 -2.15
CA TRP A 194 1.81 -4.96 -3.53
C TRP A 194 1.94 -6.48 -3.68
N HIS A 195 2.56 -7.16 -2.72
CA HIS A 195 2.85 -8.60 -2.74
C HIS A 195 1.65 -9.44 -2.29
N ARG A 196 0.46 -9.12 -2.82
CA ARG A 196 -0.81 -9.81 -2.55
C ARG A 196 -1.78 -9.65 -3.72
N PRO A 197 -2.87 -10.42 -3.82
CA PRO A 197 -3.92 -10.16 -4.80
C PRO A 197 -4.53 -8.76 -4.61
N ILE A 198 -4.55 -7.95 -5.68
CA ILE A 198 -5.16 -6.61 -5.66
C ILE A 198 -6.32 -6.61 -6.64
N LEU A 199 -7.52 -6.81 -6.12
CA LEU A 199 -8.72 -7.06 -6.92
C LEU A 199 -9.25 -5.80 -7.62
N ASN A 200 -9.12 -4.65 -6.96
CA ASN A 200 -9.66 -3.38 -7.47
C ASN A 200 -8.73 -2.66 -8.46
N LEU A 201 -7.57 -3.23 -8.81
CA LEU A 201 -6.75 -2.73 -9.93
C LEU A 201 -7.20 -3.26 -11.30
N ARG A 202 -8.20 -4.11 -11.36
CA ARG A 202 -8.72 -4.63 -12.62
C ARG A 202 -9.44 -3.53 -13.39
N PRO A 203 -9.17 -3.36 -14.70
CA PRO A 203 -9.98 -2.49 -15.54
C PRO A 203 -11.46 -2.88 -15.46
N GLY A 204 -12.35 -1.91 -15.21
CA GLY A 204 -13.78 -2.18 -15.14
C GLY A 204 -14.26 -2.88 -13.87
N TYR A 205 -13.47 -2.94 -12.81
CA TYR A 205 -13.92 -3.48 -11.52
C TYR A 205 -14.92 -2.52 -10.84
N HIS A 206 -16.15 -2.96 -10.63
CA HIS A 206 -17.28 -2.16 -10.17
C HIS A 206 -17.80 -2.62 -8.81
N ALA A 207 -16.95 -2.65 -7.80
CA ALA A 207 -17.37 -3.11 -6.48
C ALA A 207 -17.64 -1.97 -5.48
N PHE A 208 -17.15 -0.76 -5.75
CA PHE A 208 -17.35 0.38 -4.86
C PHE A 208 -18.56 1.21 -5.32
N ALA A 209 -19.67 1.12 -4.61
CA ALA A 209 -20.88 1.87 -4.89
C ALA A 209 -21.62 2.24 -3.61
N ASP A 210 -22.38 3.32 -3.64
CA ASP A 210 -23.50 3.49 -2.73
C ASP A 210 -24.77 2.82 -3.31
N ASP A 211 -25.78 2.65 -2.47
CA ASP A 211 -27.00 1.94 -2.83
C ASP A 211 -27.85 2.64 -3.90
N THR A 212 -27.67 3.93 -4.09
CA THR A 212 -28.60 4.75 -4.85
C THR A 212 -28.06 5.23 -6.18
N CYS A 213 -26.87 5.81 -6.21
CA CYS A 213 -26.37 6.55 -7.37
C CYS A 213 -24.89 6.37 -7.70
N GLY A 214 -24.12 5.60 -6.92
CA GLY A 214 -22.71 5.35 -7.21
C GLY A 214 -22.51 4.64 -8.56
N SER A 215 -21.42 4.99 -9.27
CA SER A 215 -21.05 4.39 -10.56
C SER A 215 -20.39 3.02 -10.40
N GLY A 216 -19.93 2.68 -9.22
CA GLY A 216 -19.14 1.47 -8.95
C GLY A 216 -17.66 1.60 -9.24
N LEU A 217 -17.24 2.65 -9.91
CA LEU A 217 -15.85 2.90 -10.26
C LEU A 217 -15.17 3.75 -9.20
N ARG A 218 -13.96 3.36 -8.80
CA ARG A 218 -13.09 4.14 -7.92
C ARG A 218 -11.62 3.84 -8.23
N HIS A 219 -10.74 4.80 -7.97
CA HIS A 219 -9.31 4.72 -8.18
C HIS A 219 -8.97 4.27 -9.61
N PHE A 220 -8.13 3.27 -9.80
CA PHE A 220 -7.69 2.84 -11.12
C PHE A 220 -8.82 2.61 -12.14
N PRO A 221 -9.92 1.87 -11.82
CA PRO A 221 -11.04 1.77 -12.76
C PRO A 221 -11.68 3.11 -13.14
N ALA A 222 -11.73 4.08 -12.23
CA ALA A 222 -12.22 5.43 -12.54
C ALA A 222 -11.21 6.22 -13.38
N ASP A 223 -9.92 6.08 -13.09
CA ASP A 223 -8.85 6.79 -13.79
C ASP A 223 -8.72 6.35 -15.25
N THR A 224 -9.15 5.12 -15.60
CA THR A 224 -9.19 4.67 -17.01
C THR A 224 -10.01 5.58 -17.90
N HIS A 225 -10.98 6.32 -17.36
CA HIS A 225 -11.75 7.30 -18.14
C HIS A 225 -10.90 8.51 -18.57
N LEU A 226 -9.97 8.97 -17.72
CA LEU A 226 -9.05 10.04 -18.09
C LEU A 226 -8.16 9.61 -19.25
N TYR A 227 -7.59 8.39 -19.17
CA TYR A 227 -6.70 7.87 -20.19
C TYR A 227 -7.42 7.68 -21.53
N ALA A 228 -8.59 7.04 -21.49
CA ALA A 228 -9.43 6.88 -22.67
C ALA A 228 -9.89 8.21 -23.27
N TRP A 229 -10.11 9.24 -22.46
CA TRP A 229 -10.44 10.58 -22.92
C TRP A 229 -9.26 11.26 -23.62
N LEU A 230 -8.04 11.15 -23.08
CA LEU A 230 -6.84 11.68 -23.71
C LEU A 230 -6.62 11.04 -25.08
N GLU A 231 -6.72 9.72 -25.16
CA GLU A 231 -6.60 8.97 -26.43
C GLU A 231 -7.70 9.37 -27.43
N ALA A 232 -8.95 9.47 -27.00
CA ALA A 232 -10.07 9.87 -27.88
C ALA A 232 -9.95 11.31 -28.39
N LYS A 233 -9.10 12.14 -27.76
CA LYS A 233 -8.80 13.51 -28.17
C LYS A 233 -7.49 13.64 -28.94
N ASP A 234 -6.83 12.53 -29.25
CA ASP A 234 -5.50 12.50 -29.89
C ASP A 234 -4.44 13.34 -29.12
N ILE A 235 -4.57 13.38 -27.79
CA ILE A 235 -3.60 14.05 -26.93
C ILE A 235 -2.54 13.03 -26.54
N ALA A 236 -1.34 13.19 -27.08
CA ALA A 236 -0.20 12.37 -26.68
C ALA A 236 0.18 12.65 -25.22
N PHE A 237 0.41 11.61 -24.45
CA PHE A 237 0.81 11.72 -23.05
C PHE A 237 1.77 10.59 -22.68
N ASP A 238 2.68 10.91 -21.77
CA ASP A 238 3.50 9.94 -21.07
C ASP A 238 2.84 9.58 -19.73
N VAL A 239 3.14 8.40 -19.25
CA VAL A 239 2.72 7.90 -17.95
C VAL A 239 3.93 7.76 -17.05
N VAL A 240 3.85 8.29 -15.84
CA VAL A 240 4.79 8.00 -14.74
C VAL A 240 3.97 7.62 -13.52
N THR A 241 4.55 6.83 -12.61
CA THR A 241 3.87 6.54 -11.35
C THR A 241 4.46 7.36 -10.21
N ASP A 242 3.73 7.47 -9.11
CA ASP A 242 4.25 8.09 -7.89
C ASP A 242 5.42 7.30 -7.29
N TRP A 243 5.60 6.03 -7.67
CA TRP A 243 6.79 5.23 -7.34
C TRP A 243 8.05 5.78 -8.04
N GLU A 244 8.02 6.05 -9.35
CA GLU A 244 9.11 6.71 -10.07
C GLU A 244 9.34 8.11 -9.51
N LEU A 245 8.27 8.86 -9.26
CA LEU A 245 8.36 10.19 -8.65
C LEU A 245 9.04 10.15 -7.27
N HIS A 246 8.76 9.12 -6.46
CA HIS A 246 9.46 8.90 -5.19
C HIS A 246 10.96 8.70 -5.37
N HIS A 247 11.38 7.95 -6.39
CA HIS A 247 12.79 7.60 -6.59
C HIS A 247 13.59 8.68 -7.33
N GLU A 248 12.97 9.34 -8.31
CA GLU A 248 13.65 10.28 -9.21
C GLU A 248 13.42 11.76 -8.83
N GLY A 249 12.37 12.04 -8.05
CA GLY A 249 12.07 13.38 -7.56
C GLY A 249 11.54 14.32 -8.66
N ALA A 250 11.62 15.65 -8.40
CA ALA A 250 11.09 16.70 -9.27
C ALA A 250 11.64 16.67 -10.70
N ALA A 251 12.86 16.21 -10.86
CA ALA A 251 13.50 16.14 -12.17
C ALA A 251 12.73 15.28 -13.17
N LEU A 252 11.98 14.28 -12.67
CA LEU A 252 11.12 13.43 -13.48
C LEU A 252 10.03 14.24 -14.22
N LEU A 253 9.46 15.24 -13.58
CA LEU A 253 8.34 16.02 -14.12
C LEU A 253 8.77 17.30 -14.83
N ALA A 254 9.98 17.78 -14.58
CA ALA A 254 10.47 19.05 -15.10
C ALA A 254 10.45 19.19 -16.65
N PRO A 255 10.62 18.13 -17.45
CA PRO A 255 10.56 18.23 -18.91
C PRO A 255 9.17 18.50 -19.47
N TYR A 256 8.10 18.16 -18.73
CA TYR A 256 6.72 18.23 -19.22
C TYR A 256 6.14 19.64 -19.16
N LYS A 257 5.34 20.01 -20.17
CA LYS A 257 4.61 21.28 -20.19
C LYS A 257 3.36 21.24 -19.31
N THR A 258 2.78 20.06 -19.17
CA THR A 258 1.56 19.84 -18.37
C THR A 258 1.69 18.53 -17.63
N VAL A 259 1.42 18.58 -16.34
CA VAL A 259 1.35 17.40 -15.47
C VAL A 259 -0.09 17.26 -15.00
N LEU A 260 -0.67 16.10 -15.27
CA LEU A 260 -2.01 15.73 -14.81
C LEU A 260 -1.86 14.69 -13.70
N THR A 261 -2.63 14.84 -12.65
CA THR A 261 -2.84 13.78 -11.66
C THR A 261 -4.13 13.04 -12.00
N ALA A 262 -4.15 11.74 -11.75
CA ALA A 262 -5.37 10.98 -11.79
C ALA A 262 -6.30 11.35 -10.62
N SER A 263 -7.41 10.64 -10.41
CA SER A 263 -8.51 11.11 -9.56
C SER A 263 -8.16 11.34 -8.09
N HIS A 264 -7.26 10.56 -7.49
CA HIS A 264 -6.99 10.58 -6.05
C HIS A 264 -5.49 10.41 -5.68
N PRO A 265 -4.64 11.42 -5.88
CA PRO A 265 -3.25 11.38 -5.40
C PRO A 265 -3.19 11.74 -3.91
N GLU A 266 -3.77 10.90 -3.04
CA GLU A 266 -3.92 11.19 -1.61
C GLU A 266 -2.69 10.80 -0.79
N TYR A 267 -1.93 9.81 -1.26
CA TYR A 267 -0.87 9.18 -0.48
C TYR A 267 0.48 9.38 -1.13
N HIS A 268 1.48 9.54 -0.27
CA HIS A 268 2.86 9.74 -0.64
C HIS A 268 3.76 9.22 0.49
N THR A 269 5.02 9.01 0.20
CA THR A 269 5.98 8.51 1.19
C THR A 269 6.48 9.60 2.12
N THR A 270 7.04 9.23 3.28
CA THR A 270 7.55 10.16 4.30
C THR A 270 9.06 10.35 4.28
N GLU A 271 9.79 9.88 3.28
CA GLU A 271 11.24 10.03 3.19
C GLU A 271 11.67 11.45 2.85
N ARG A 272 11.31 12.40 3.72
CA ARG A 272 11.66 13.83 3.59
C ARG A 272 13.15 14.11 3.45
N ASP A 273 13.98 13.28 4.09
CA ASP A 273 15.43 13.52 4.18
C ASP A 273 16.17 13.39 2.84
N LYS A 274 15.50 12.88 1.80
CA LYS A 274 16.06 12.73 0.47
C LYS A 274 15.57 13.79 -0.54
N GLY A 275 14.89 14.83 -0.08
CA GLY A 275 14.38 15.93 -0.94
C GLY A 275 13.30 15.52 -1.94
N ARG A 276 12.73 14.34 -1.77
CA ARG A 276 11.79 13.74 -2.74
C ARG A 276 10.34 14.18 -2.57
N PHE A 277 10.03 14.83 -1.45
CA PHE A 277 8.69 15.29 -1.09
C PHE A 277 8.35 16.72 -1.43
N GLN A 278 9.33 17.53 -1.73
CA GLN A 278 9.08 18.93 -2.09
C GLN A 278 8.42 19.09 -3.46
N THR A 279 8.24 18.02 -4.18
CA THR A 279 7.90 18.01 -5.59
C THR A 279 6.44 18.22 -5.93
N LEU A 280 5.51 17.92 -5.02
CA LEU A 280 4.09 18.12 -5.26
C LEU A 280 3.50 19.29 -4.45
N ALA A 281 4.30 19.91 -3.58
CA ALA A 281 3.89 21.03 -2.74
C ALA A 281 4.43 22.39 -3.23
N ASP A 282 5.37 22.41 -4.16
CA ASP A 282 5.92 23.55 -4.87
C ASP A 282 5.33 23.67 -6.28
#